data_7978a7af2ddec036909a51e9affac50e
#
_entry.id   7978a7af2ddec036909a51e9affac50e
#
_cell.length_a   1.000
_cell.length_b   1.000
_cell.length_c   1.000
_cell.angle_alpha   90.00
_cell.angle_beta   90.00
_cell.angle_gamma   90.00
#
_symmetry.space_group_name_H-M   'P 1'
#
loop_
_entity.id
_entity.type
_entity.pdbx_description
1 polymer ?
#
loop_
_entity_poly.entity_id
_entity_poly.type
_entity_poly.pdbx_seq_one_letter_code
_entity_poly.pdbx_strand_id
1 'polypeptide(L)'
;ERFGVSLRLSAASAEQLINSPRERAELKAFLDANDMYLYTVNAFPYGPFKNTIVKEQVYEPDWRSEERTQYTINVAEILAEVAPDDVNPSIQSPPLGFKPNVTGPEVEQAFARNIRRVAAHLARLEERTGKTVTLALEPEPYCYLETTEETIAFFQNHLRTQASLEELGRDLGTSAQGAREVLRRHVGTVYDICHQAVEFEDIA
;
A
#
# COMPACT_ATOMS: atom_id res chain seq x y z
N GLU A 1 -21.84 19.04 3.08
CA GLU A 1 -20.54 18.50 3.56
C GLU A 1 -20.34 17.10 2.99
N ARG A 2 -19.22 16.84 2.28
CA ARG A 2 -18.98 15.52 1.69
C ARG A 2 -18.52 14.51 2.75
N PHE A 3 -18.97 13.28 2.63
CA PHE A 3 -18.60 12.18 3.51
C PHE A 3 -17.45 11.34 2.91
N GLY A 4 -16.35 11.18 3.66
CA GLY A 4 -15.23 10.36 3.25
C GLY A 4 -15.52 8.87 3.40
N VAL A 5 -15.29 8.09 2.35
CA VAL A 5 -15.47 6.64 2.36
C VAL A 5 -14.15 5.90 2.14
N SER A 6 -13.99 4.80 2.85
CA SER A 6 -12.98 3.80 2.60
C SER A 6 -13.60 2.64 1.83
N LEU A 7 -12.99 2.23 0.73
CA LEU A 7 -13.41 1.02 0.02
C LEU A 7 -12.53 -0.16 0.42
N ARG A 8 -13.12 -1.35 0.33
CA ARG A 8 -12.39 -2.61 0.38
C ARG A 8 -12.53 -3.26 -1.00
N LEU A 9 -11.43 -3.35 -1.72
CA LEU A 9 -11.36 -3.97 -3.04
C LEU A 9 -10.59 -5.29 -2.94
N SER A 10 -11.17 -6.38 -3.44
CA SER A 10 -10.40 -7.59 -3.70
C SER A 10 -9.56 -7.43 -4.97
N ALA A 11 -8.58 -8.30 -5.18
CA ALA A 11 -7.80 -8.30 -6.42
C ALA A 11 -8.68 -8.44 -7.67
N ALA A 12 -9.68 -9.33 -7.63
CA ALA A 12 -10.62 -9.50 -8.73
C ALA A 12 -11.44 -8.23 -9.01
N SER A 13 -11.90 -7.53 -7.94
CA SER A 13 -12.62 -6.27 -8.11
C SER A 13 -11.73 -5.15 -8.64
N ALA A 14 -10.47 -5.08 -8.18
CA ALA A 14 -9.49 -4.13 -8.69
C ALA A 14 -9.16 -4.41 -10.16
N GLU A 15 -8.99 -5.68 -10.54
CA GLU A 15 -8.76 -6.09 -11.93
C GLU A 15 -9.95 -5.74 -12.83
N GLN A 16 -11.17 -5.96 -12.37
CA GLN A 16 -12.38 -5.57 -13.11
C GLN A 16 -12.41 -4.05 -13.31
N LEU A 17 -12.21 -3.28 -12.26
CA LEU A 17 -12.24 -1.81 -12.33
C LEU A 17 -11.13 -1.27 -13.23
N ILE A 18 -9.90 -1.76 -13.13
CA ILE A 18 -8.79 -1.24 -13.96
C ILE A 18 -9.03 -1.51 -15.46
N ASN A 19 -9.68 -2.62 -15.80
CA ASN A 19 -10.02 -2.98 -17.17
C ASN A 19 -11.30 -2.31 -17.71
N SER A 20 -12.07 -1.61 -16.85
CA SER A 20 -13.34 -0.99 -17.22
C SER A 20 -13.38 0.52 -16.89
N PRO A 21 -12.95 1.39 -17.81
CA PRO A 21 -13.08 2.84 -17.63
C PRO A 21 -14.53 3.28 -17.34
N ARG A 22 -15.50 2.56 -17.91
CA ARG A 22 -16.92 2.83 -17.67
C ARG A 22 -17.30 2.60 -16.21
N GLU A 23 -16.89 1.49 -15.61
CA GLU A 23 -17.23 1.19 -14.20
C GLU A 23 -16.52 2.15 -13.23
N ARG A 24 -15.29 2.59 -13.54
CA ARG A 24 -14.63 3.63 -12.76
C ARG A 24 -15.38 4.97 -12.82
N ALA A 25 -15.84 5.35 -14.02
CA ALA A 25 -16.66 6.54 -14.19
C ALA A 25 -18.02 6.44 -13.46
N GLU A 26 -18.67 5.28 -13.51
CA GLU A 26 -19.91 5.00 -12.77
C GLU A 26 -19.70 5.06 -11.26
N LEU A 27 -18.58 4.50 -10.75
CA LEU A 27 -18.21 4.60 -9.33
C LEU A 27 -18.01 6.06 -8.91
N LYS A 28 -17.26 6.83 -9.69
CA LYS A 28 -17.04 8.25 -9.42
C LYS A 28 -18.36 9.03 -9.41
N ALA A 29 -19.19 8.82 -10.41
CA ALA A 29 -20.51 9.48 -10.52
C ALA A 29 -21.44 9.10 -9.36
N PHE A 30 -21.40 7.85 -8.88
CA PHE A 30 -22.15 7.41 -7.72
C PHE A 30 -21.70 8.14 -6.44
N LEU A 31 -20.40 8.25 -6.22
CA LEU A 31 -19.86 8.97 -5.06
C LEU A 31 -20.25 10.44 -5.10
N ASP A 32 -20.06 11.10 -6.23
CA ASP A 32 -20.39 12.52 -6.41
C ASP A 32 -21.91 12.78 -6.19
N ALA A 33 -22.78 11.91 -6.72
CA ALA A 33 -24.24 12.04 -6.59
C ALA A 33 -24.75 11.84 -5.15
N ASN A 34 -23.97 11.22 -4.27
CA ASN A 34 -24.32 10.96 -2.88
C ASN A 34 -23.51 11.82 -1.88
N ASP A 35 -22.88 12.89 -2.31
CA ASP A 35 -22.00 13.73 -1.49
C ASP A 35 -20.89 12.93 -0.76
N MET A 36 -20.36 11.89 -1.42
CA MET A 36 -19.28 11.05 -0.91
C MET A 36 -17.98 11.28 -1.69
N TYR A 37 -16.87 10.95 -1.07
CA TYR A 37 -15.57 10.92 -1.75
C TYR A 37 -14.69 9.77 -1.26
N LEU A 38 -13.92 9.20 -2.17
CA LEU A 38 -12.98 8.14 -1.86
C LEU A 38 -11.66 8.75 -1.38
N TYR A 39 -11.21 8.41 -0.17
CA TYR A 39 -9.93 8.86 0.37
C TYR A 39 -8.95 7.74 0.68
N THR A 40 -9.42 6.49 0.76
CA THR A 40 -8.54 5.33 1.02
C THR A 40 -9.17 4.04 0.52
N VAL A 41 -8.32 3.09 0.19
CA VAL A 41 -8.71 1.69 -0.10
C VAL A 41 -7.99 0.77 0.86
N ASN A 42 -8.76 -0.08 1.56
CA ASN A 42 -8.20 -1.22 2.25
C ASN A 42 -7.91 -2.32 1.23
N ALA A 43 -6.63 -2.46 0.86
CA ALA A 43 -6.09 -3.44 -0.06
C ALA A 43 -5.41 -4.62 0.68
N PHE A 44 -5.83 -4.88 1.91
CA PHE A 44 -5.31 -5.97 2.71
C PHE A 44 -5.76 -7.34 2.17
N PRO A 45 -7.08 -7.63 2.05
CA PRO A 45 -7.54 -8.91 1.55
C PRO A 45 -7.37 -9.00 0.03
N TYR A 46 -6.59 -9.97 -0.42
CA TYR A 46 -6.43 -10.24 -1.85
C TYR A 46 -7.61 -11.03 -2.42
N GLY A 47 -8.01 -12.08 -1.72
CA GLY A 47 -9.10 -12.99 -2.11
C GLY A 47 -10.48 -12.57 -1.57
N PRO A 48 -11.52 -13.39 -1.85
CA PRO A 48 -12.84 -13.19 -1.30
C PRO A 48 -12.82 -13.35 0.23
N PHE A 49 -13.38 -12.38 0.93
CA PHE A 49 -13.37 -12.31 2.39
C PHE A 49 -14.68 -12.80 3.05
N LYS A 50 -15.77 -12.91 2.28
CA LYS A 50 -17.07 -13.38 2.79
C LYS A 50 -17.21 -14.89 2.61
N ASN A 51 -17.71 -15.56 3.65
CA ASN A 51 -18.04 -17.00 3.67
C ASN A 51 -16.85 -17.95 3.50
N THR A 52 -15.64 -17.51 3.82
CA THR A 52 -14.43 -18.33 3.80
C THR A 52 -13.70 -18.19 5.15
N ILE A 53 -13.15 -19.30 5.66
CA ILE A 53 -12.23 -19.29 6.80
C ILE A 53 -10.85 -18.95 6.23
N VAL A 54 -10.43 -17.71 6.36
CA VAL A 54 -9.21 -17.21 5.73
C VAL A 54 -7.98 -17.36 6.65
N LYS A 55 -8.14 -17.17 7.96
CA LYS A 55 -7.05 -17.24 8.96
C LYS A 55 -5.76 -16.57 8.43
N GLU A 56 -4.62 -17.24 8.59
CA GLU A 56 -3.30 -16.75 8.13
C GLU A 56 -3.20 -16.59 6.62
N GLN A 57 -4.10 -17.22 5.84
CA GLN A 57 -4.15 -17.07 4.37
C GLN A 57 -4.61 -15.67 3.93
N VAL A 58 -5.10 -14.84 4.85
CA VAL A 58 -5.46 -13.44 4.55
C VAL A 58 -4.23 -12.63 4.08
N TYR A 59 -3.04 -13.01 4.52
CA TYR A 59 -1.78 -12.36 4.16
C TYR A 59 -1.24 -12.79 2.79
N GLU A 60 -1.80 -13.86 2.22
CA GLU A 60 -1.37 -14.38 0.91
C GLU A 60 -2.25 -13.88 -0.26
N PRO A 61 -1.66 -13.64 -1.41
CA PRO A 61 -0.23 -13.56 -1.68
C PRO A 61 0.39 -12.38 -0.92
N ASP A 62 1.55 -12.59 -0.30
CA ASP A 62 2.24 -11.56 0.45
C ASP A 62 3.13 -10.66 -0.45
N TRP A 63 3.93 -9.78 0.17
CA TRP A 63 4.76 -8.82 -0.56
C TRP A 63 5.98 -9.43 -1.27
N ARG A 64 6.22 -10.75 -1.15
CA ARG A 64 7.17 -11.47 -2.01
C ARG A 64 6.68 -11.57 -3.44
N SER A 65 5.37 -11.55 -3.64
CA SER A 65 4.74 -11.93 -4.90
C SER A 65 4.54 -10.76 -5.87
N GLU A 66 4.59 -11.08 -7.14
CA GLU A 66 4.24 -10.17 -8.23
C GLU A 66 2.76 -9.79 -8.20
N GLU A 67 1.91 -10.75 -7.83
CA GLU A 67 0.46 -10.58 -7.77
C GLU A 67 0.07 -9.49 -6.76
N ARG A 68 0.71 -9.47 -5.58
CA ARG A 68 0.50 -8.42 -4.57
C ARG A 68 0.95 -7.05 -5.09
N THR A 69 2.09 -7.02 -5.74
CA THR A 69 2.66 -5.81 -6.33
C THR A 69 1.73 -5.23 -7.39
N GLN A 70 1.30 -6.06 -8.35
CA GLN A 70 0.42 -5.62 -9.43
C GLN A 70 -0.97 -5.20 -8.93
N TYR A 71 -1.53 -5.94 -7.98
CA TYR A 71 -2.79 -5.59 -7.34
C TYR A 71 -2.72 -4.20 -6.69
N THR A 72 -1.65 -3.91 -5.95
CA THR A 72 -1.45 -2.60 -5.31
C THR A 72 -1.31 -1.48 -6.35
N ILE A 73 -0.62 -1.73 -7.45
CA ILE A 73 -0.52 -0.81 -8.59
C ILE A 73 -1.90 -0.54 -9.19
N ASN A 74 -2.71 -1.57 -9.43
CA ASN A 74 -4.06 -1.41 -9.97
C ASN A 74 -4.94 -0.54 -9.05
N VAL A 75 -4.85 -0.76 -7.73
CA VAL A 75 -5.56 0.06 -6.74
C VAL A 75 -5.10 1.52 -6.78
N ALA A 76 -3.79 1.77 -6.96
CA ALA A 76 -3.26 3.12 -7.08
C ALA A 76 -3.82 3.87 -8.29
N GLU A 77 -3.87 3.23 -9.45
CA GLU A 77 -4.43 3.80 -10.69
C GLU A 77 -5.93 4.13 -10.51
N ILE A 78 -6.70 3.22 -9.89
CA ILE A 78 -8.13 3.44 -9.61
C ILE A 78 -8.29 4.65 -8.67
N LEU A 79 -7.51 4.73 -7.59
CA LEU A 79 -7.56 5.83 -6.64
C LEU A 79 -7.21 7.18 -7.30
N ALA A 80 -6.18 7.21 -8.15
CA ALA A 80 -5.79 8.44 -8.82
C ALA A 80 -6.88 8.98 -9.75
N GLU A 81 -7.71 8.12 -10.34
CA GLU A 81 -8.81 8.50 -11.22
C GLU A 81 -10.09 8.86 -10.43
N VAL A 82 -10.42 8.10 -9.39
CA VAL A 82 -11.70 8.20 -8.68
C VAL A 82 -11.69 9.22 -7.54
N ALA A 83 -10.57 9.36 -6.83
CA ALA A 83 -10.46 10.34 -5.75
C ALA A 83 -10.52 11.77 -6.27
N PRO A 84 -11.18 12.71 -5.54
CA PRO A 84 -11.25 14.11 -5.96
C PRO A 84 -9.89 14.80 -5.93
N ASP A 85 -9.78 15.94 -6.63
CA ASP A 85 -8.48 16.62 -6.83
C ASP A 85 -7.88 17.22 -5.56
N ASP A 86 -8.70 17.50 -4.59
CA ASP A 86 -8.32 18.05 -3.28
C ASP A 86 -7.94 16.97 -2.24
N VAL A 87 -7.91 15.69 -2.64
CA VAL A 87 -7.59 14.56 -1.76
C VAL A 87 -6.35 13.81 -2.23
N ASN A 88 -5.41 13.58 -1.32
CA ASN A 88 -4.29 12.66 -1.49
C ASN A 88 -4.66 11.30 -0.88
N PRO A 89 -5.08 10.32 -1.69
CA PRO A 89 -5.60 9.07 -1.16
C PRO A 89 -4.49 8.11 -0.72
N SER A 90 -4.87 7.14 0.12
CA SER A 90 -3.95 6.10 0.59
C SER A 90 -4.43 4.70 0.26
N ILE A 91 -3.47 3.77 0.24
CA ILE A 91 -3.70 2.33 0.12
C ILE A 91 -3.23 1.71 1.42
N GLN A 92 -4.15 1.16 2.20
CA GLN A 92 -3.83 0.35 3.36
C GLN A 92 -3.47 -1.05 2.91
N SER A 93 -2.34 -1.58 3.37
CA SER A 93 -1.77 -2.84 2.93
C SER A 93 -1.30 -3.69 4.10
N PRO A 94 -1.33 -5.04 3.98
CA PRO A 94 -0.78 -5.92 5.00
C PRO A 94 0.70 -5.63 5.26
N PRO A 95 1.19 -5.92 6.48
CA PRO A 95 2.54 -5.59 6.91
C PRO A 95 3.57 -6.64 6.43
N LEU A 96 3.71 -6.75 5.11
CA LEU A 96 4.64 -7.56 4.32
C LEU A 96 4.28 -9.03 4.23
N GLY A 97 4.13 -9.74 5.32
CA GLY A 97 3.77 -11.15 5.33
C GLY A 97 3.58 -11.71 6.74
N PHE A 98 3.09 -12.93 6.85
CA PHE A 98 2.92 -13.61 8.12
C PHE A 98 4.29 -14.01 8.69
N LYS A 99 4.63 -13.57 9.90
CA LYS A 99 5.98 -13.70 10.50
C LYS A 99 6.58 -15.10 10.44
N PRO A 100 5.83 -16.18 10.73
CA PRO A 100 6.37 -17.54 10.63
C PRO A 100 6.79 -17.98 9.23
N ASN A 101 6.28 -17.33 8.19
CA ASN A 101 6.61 -17.63 6.78
C ASN A 101 7.82 -16.84 6.28
N VAL A 102 8.33 -15.88 7.06
CA VAL A 102 9.47 -15.05 6.68
C VAL A 102 10.74 -15.67 7.20
N THR A 103 11.41 -16.43 6.33
CA THR A 103 12.63 -17.20 6.68
C THR A 103 13.77 -16.81 5.77
N GLY A 104 14.65 -15.97 6.26
CA GLY A 104 15.90 -15.62 5.56
C GLY A 104 15.89 -14.24 4.88
N PRO A 105 17.09 -13.71 4.63
CA PRO A 105 17.29 -12.36 4.13
C PRO A 105 16.78 -12.15 2.70
N GLU A 106 16.64 -13.19 1.92
CA GLU A 106 16.11 -13.15 0.55
C GLU A 106 14.63 -12.74 0.54
N VAL A 107 13.87 -13.11 1.58
CA VAL A 107 12.46 -12.71 1.72
C VAL A 107 12.37 -11.21 2.01
N GLU A 108 13.16 -10.69 2.92
CA GLU A 108 13.23 -9.26 3.26
C GLU A 108 13.64 -8.41 2.05
N GLN A 109 14.59 -8.90 1.28
CA GLN A 109 15.01 -8.26 0.02
C GLN A 109 13.89 -8.26 -1.03
N ALA A 110 13.10 -9.33 -1.10
CA ALA A 110 11.95 -9.39 -1.99
C ALA A 110 10.87 -8.37 -1.59
N PHE A 111 10.56 -8.26 -0.30
CA PHE A 111 9.66 -7.24 0.22
C PHE A 111 10.14 -5.83 -0.16
N ALA A 112 11.39 -5.50 0.16
CA ALA A 112 11.94 -4.18 -0.11
C ALA A 112 11.95 -3.86 -1.61
N ARG A 113 12.29 -4.82 -2.46
CA ARG A 113 12.27 -4.67 -3.92
C ARG A 113 10.86 -4.34 -4.42
N ASN A 114 9.85 -5.09 -3.98
CA ASN A 114 8.48 -4.90 -4.44
C ASN A 114 7.87 -3.60 -3.92
N ILE A 115 8.15 -3.20 -2.68
CA ILE A 115 7.76 -1.88 -2.15
C ILE A 115 8.41 -0.75 -2.97
N ARG A 116 9.71 -0.84 -3.32
CA ARG A 116 10.37 0.16 -4.17
C ARG A 116 9.74 0.25 -5.56
N ARG A 117 9.34 -0.88 -6.16
CA ARG A 117 8.64 -0.91 -7.45
C ARG A 117 7.31 -0.17 -7.38
N VAL A 118 6.55 -0.39 -6.32
CA VAL A 118 5.30 0.37 -6.09
C VAL A 118 5.62 1.84 -5.88
N ALA A 119 6.60 2.20 -5.06
CA ALA A 119 6.99 3.60 -4.85
C ALA A 119 7.39 4.30 -6.16
N ALA A 120 8.15 3.62 -7.02
CA ALA A 120 8.50 4.13 -8.35
C ALA A 120 7.26 4.35 -9.23
N HIS A 121 6.30 3.40 -9.18
CA HIS A 121 5.04 3.55 -9.91
C HIS A 121 4.23 4.74 -9.39
N LEU A 122 4.11 4.89 -8.08
CA LEU A 122 3.37 6.01 -7.46
C LEU A 122 3.97 7.37 -7.81
N ALA A 123 5.30 7.47 -7.87
CA ALA A 123 5.96 8.70 -8.32
C ALA A 123 5.62 9.04 -9.79
N ARG A 124 5.70 8.05 -10.69
CA ARG A 124 5.30 8.24 -12.10
C ARG A 124 3.81 8.54 -12.25
N LEU A 125 2.97 7.95 -11.39
CA LEU A 125 1.53 8.22 -11.35
C LEU A 125 1.27 9.68 -10.97
N GLU A 126 1.95 10.18 -9.94
CA GLU A 126 1.86 11.58 -9.53
C GLU A 126 2.31 12.52 -10.64
N GLU A 127 3.42 12.24 -11.32
CA GLU A 127 3.89 13.02 -12.47
C GLU A 127 2.84 13.13 -13.61
N ARG A 128 2.10 12.04 -13.88
CA ARG A 128 1.07 11.99 -14.91
C ARG A 128 -0.24 12.66 -14.51
N THR A 129 -0.63 12.54 -13.26
CA THR A 129 -1.99 12.86 -12.81
C THR A 129 -2.07 14.04 -11.86
N GLY A 130 -0.95 14.44 -11.25
CA GLY A 130 -0.90 15.39 -10.15
C GLY A 130 -1.40 14.84 -8.82
N LYS A 131 -1.79 13.56 -8.75
CA LYS A 131 -2.32 12.90 -7.54
C LYS A 131 -1.21 12.23 -6.73
N THR A 132 -1.06 12.62 -5.48
CA THR A 132 -0.20 11.90 -4.53
C THR A 132 -0.97 10.74 -3.94
N VAL A 133 -0.61 9.51 -4.31
CA VAL A 133 -1.12 8.29 -3.67
C VAL A 133 -0.05 7.75 -2.74
N THR A 134 -0.45 7.32 -1.53
CA THR A 134 0.48 6.78 -0.53
C THR A 134 0.15 5.31 -0.24
N LEU A 135 1.16 4.44 -0.33
CA LEU A 135 1.10 3.09 0.21
C LEU A 135 1.38 3.15 1.71
N ALA A 136 0.45 2.68 2.53
CA ALA A 136 0.57 2.61 3.98
C ALA A 136 0.57 1.16 4.44
N LEU A 137 1.72 0.69 4.94
CA LEU A 137 1.87 -0.63 5.56
C LEU A 137 1.26 -0.59 6.96
N GLU A 138 0.49 -1.59 7.33
CA GLU A 138 -0.18 -1.63 8.64
C GLU A 138 0.47 -2.66 9.56
N PRO A 139 1.35 -2.27 10.49
CA PRO A 139 1.90 -3.18 11.48
C PRO A 139 0.80 -3.87 12.29
N GLU A 140 0.90 -5.19 12.46
CA GLU A 140 -0.16 -6.03 13.02
C GLU A 140 0.45 -7.24 13.74
N PRO A 141 -0.13 -7.68 14.88
CA PRO A 141 0.32 -8.88 15.59
C PRO A 141 0.49 -10.10 14.68
N TYR A 142 1.54 -10.87 14.91
CA TYR A 142 1.96 -12.04 14.13
C TYR A 142 2.45 -11.77 12.69
N CYS A 143 2.50 -10.53 12.27
CA CYS A 143 3.06 -10.17 10.97
C CYS A 143 4.54 -9.81 11.04
N TYR A 144 5.21 -9.77 9.89
CA TYR A 144 6.63 -9.44 9.84
C TYR A 144 6.94 -8.04 10.38
N LEU A 145 6.08 -7.06 10.09
CA LEU A 145 6.05 -5.79 10.80
C LEU A 145 4.96 -5.90 11.88
N GLU A 146 5.35 -6.11 13.10
CA GLU A 146 4.45 -6.29 14.24
C GLU A 146 4.49 -5.06 15.15
N THR A 147 5.70 -4.59 15.45
CA THR A 147 5.92 -3.45 16.35
C THR A 147 6.42 -2.20 15.60
N THR A 148 6.35 -1.07 16.28
CA THR A 148 6.93 0.20 15.81
C THR A 148 8.44 0.06 15.57
N GLU A 149 9.16 -0.63 16.48
CA GLU A 149 10.60 -0.84 16.35
C GLU A 149 10.96 -1.68 15.11
N GLU A 150 10.26 -2.78 14.87
CA GLU A 150 10.44 -3.61 13.67
C GLU A 150 10.14 -2.82 12.39
N THR A 151 9.10 -2.00 12.41
CA THR A 151 8.75 -1.14 11.29
C THR A 151 9.86 -0.13 10.99
N ILE A 152 10.38 0.56 12.00
CA ILE A 152 11.50 1.49 11.85
C ILE A 152 12.74 0.76 11.32
N ALA A 153 13.05 -0.42 11.86
CA ALA A 153 14.19 -1.23 11.43
C ALA A 153 14.07 -1.64 9.95
N PHE A 154 12.91 -2.08 9.50
CA PHE A 154 12.67 -2.42 8.10
C PHE A 154 12.89 -1.21 7.17
N PHE A 155 12.33 -0.06 7.51
CA PHE A 155 12.53 1.15 6.71
C PHE A 155 14.00 1.56 6.66
N GLN A 156 14.74 1.49 7.77
CA GLN A 156 16.15 1.87 7.83
C GLN A 156 17.05 0.88 7.12
N ASN A 157 16.85 -0.43 7.35
CA ASN A 157 17.79 -1.47 6.92
C ASN A 157 17.49 -2.03 5.52
N HIS A 158 16.28 -1.79 4.97
CA HIS A 158 15.91 -2.36 3.67
C HIS A 158 15.45 -1.31 2.65
N LEU A 159 14.69 -0.31 3.04
CA LEU A 159 14.20 0.71 2.10
C LEU A 159 15.11 1.92 1.97
N ARG A 160 15.72 2.38 3.07
CA ARG A 160 16.49 3.62 3.13
C ARG A 160 18.00 3.43 3.13
N THR A 161 18.49 2.22 2.86
CA THR A 161 19.93 2.00 2.68
C THR A 161 20.43 2.72 1.43
N GLN A 162 21.71 3.07 1.40
CA GLN A 162 22.31 3.74 0.25
C GLN A 162 22.09 2.93 -1.05
N ALA A 163 22.32 1.63 -1.01
CA ALA A 163 22.12 0.72 -2.16
C ALA A 163 20.66 0.72 -2.64
N SER A 164 19.71 0.64 -1.72
CA SER A 164 18.27 0.65 -2.01
C SER A 164 17.83 1.97 -2.69
N LEU A 165 18.34 3.09 -2.18
CA LEU A 165 18.05 4.42 -2.74
C LEU A 165 18.69 4.61 -4.11
N GLU A 166 19.90 4.09 -4.33
CA GLU A 166 20.55 4.13 -5.65
C GLU A 166 19.82 3.28 -6.68
N GLU A 167 19.30 2.11 -6.28
CA GLU A 167 18.45 1.29 -7.17
C GLU A 167 17.18 2.03 -7.59
N LEU A 168 16.44 2.56 -6.61
CA LEU A 168 15.23 3.34 -6.88
C LEU A 168 15.55 4.60 -7.71
N GLY A 169 16.67 5.27 -7.41
CA GLY A 169 17.14 6.43 -8.17
C GLY A 169 17.44 6.11 -9.63
N ARG A 170 18.10 4.98 -9.90
CA ARG A 170 18.34 4.52 -11.28
C ARG A 170 17.03 4.23 -12.03
N ASP A 171 16.07 3.58 -11.36
CA ASP A 171 14.76 3.28 -11.96
C ASP A 171 13.97 4.55 -12.30
N LEU A 172 14.10 5.58 -11.50
CA LEU A 172 13.41 6.87 -11.66
C LEU A 172 14.21 7.93 -12.46
N GLY A 173 15.47 7.64 -12.81
CA GLY A 173 16.35 8.63 -13.44
C GLY A 173 16.70 9.80 -12.50
N THR A 174 16.75 9.57 -11.19
CA THR A 174 17.05 10.60 -10.17
C THR A 174 18.21 10.19 -9.25
N SER A 175 18.63 11.09 -8.35
CA SER A 175 19.66 10.80 -7.34
C SER A 175 19.09 9.95 -6.20
N ALA A 176 19.99 9.36 -5.38
CA ALA A 176 19.60 8.69 -4.14
C ALA A 176 18.82 9.61 -3.18
N GLN A 177 19.13 10.90 -3.17
CA GLN A 177 18.36 11.88 -2.39
C GLN A 177 16.96 12.07 -2.97
N GLY A 178 16.80 12.15 -4.29
CA GLY A 178 15.48 12.20 -4.94
C GLY A 178 14.67 10.93 -4.66
N ALA A 179 15.30 9.75 -4.72
CA ALA A 179 14.68 8.48 -4.35
C ALA A 179 14.21 8.44 -2.88
N ARG A 180 14.98 9.04 -1.96
CA ARG A 180 14.60 9.18 -0.55
C ARG A 180 13.32 10.02 -0.40
N GLU A 181 13.20 11.12 -1.14
CA GLU A 181 11.99 11.95 -1.11
C GLU A 181 10.77 11.22 -1.70
N VAL A 182 10.97 10.42 -2.76
CA VAL A 182 9.92 9.55 -3.30
C VAL A 182 9.43 8.56 -2.25
N LEU A 183 10.32 7.84 -1.57
CA LEU A 183 9.93 6.93 -0.49
C LEU A 183 9.20 7.67 0.64
N ARG A 184 9.71 8.85 1.06
CA ARG A 184 9.07 9.64 2.12
C ARG A 184 7.66 10.09 1.75
N ARG A 185 7.42 10.38 0.47
CA ARG A 185 6.15 10.88 -0.04
C ARG A 185 5.11 9.78 -0.28
N HIS A 186 5.56 8.63 -0.76
CA HIS A 186 4.67 7.59 -1.26
C HIS A 186 4.60 6.32 -0.42
N VAL A 187 5.48 6.15 0.58
CA VAL A 187 5.47 4.97 1.45
C VAL A 187 5.48 5.38 2.91
N GLY A 188 4.44 4.97 3.62
CA GLY A 188 4.23 5.24 5.03
C GLY A 188 3.70 4.03 5.77
N THR A 189 3.15 4.27 6.95
CA THR A 189 2.54 3.24 7.80
C THR A 189 1.15 3.66 8.24
N VAL A 190 0.28 2.70 8.49
CA VAL A 190 -0.91 2.89 9.30
C VAL A 190 -0.48 2.78 10.76
N TYR A 191 -0.90 3.72 11.58
CA TYR A 191 -0.71 3.65 13.04
C TYR A 191 -2.02 3.21 13.67
N ASP A 192 -2.14 1.90 13.92
CA ASP A 192 -3.30 1.31 14.61
C ASP A 192 -3.02 1.20 16.10
N ILE A 193 -3.68 2.04 16.89
CA ILE A 193 -3.50 2.09 18.36
C ILE A 193 -3.90 0.75 19.01
N CYS A 194 -4.85 0.02 18.42
CA CYS A 194 -5.27 -1.27 18.96
C CYS A 194 -4.17 -2.31 18.78
N HIS A 195 -3.46 -2.31 17.64
CA HIS A 195 -2.33 -3.20 17.40
C HIS A 195 -1.18 -2.91 18.36
N GLN A 196 -0.77 -1.62 18.51
CA GLN A 196 0.25 -1.24 19.47
C GLN A 196 -0.12 -1.63 20.91
N ALA A 197 -1.39 -1.45 21.30
CA ALA A 197 -1.84 -1.82 22.64
C ALA A 197 -1.78 -3.34 22.90
N VAL A 198 -2.04 -4.17 21.88
CA VAL A 198 -1.91 -5.64 21.98
C VAL A 198 -0.45 -6.04 22.13
N GLU A 199 0.48 -5.33 21.47
CA GLU A 199 1.93 -5.54 21.61
C GLU A 199 2.53 -4.88 22.85
N PHE A 200 1.71 -4.25 23.71
CA PHE A 200 2.13 -3.56 24.93
C PHE A 200 3.15 -2.43 24.66
N GLU A 201 3.09 -1.80 23.50
CA GLU A 201 3.93 -0.66 23.18
C GLU A 201 3.54 0.56 24.01
N ASP A 202 4.53 1.34 24.44
CA ASP A 202 4.31 2.62 25.11
C ASP A 202 3.93 3.68 24.05
N ILE A 203 2.75 4.27 24.22
CA ILE A 203 2.18 5.26 23.29
C ILE A 203 2.64 6.70 23.65
N ALA A 204 3.50 6.87 24.66
CA ALA A 204 3.93 8.18 25.16
C ALA A 204 4.97 8.86 24.25
#